data_e42c4f37a19d2ddad3058952753ce2c4
#
_entry.id   e42c4f37a19d2ddad3058952753ce2c4
#
_cell.length_a   1.000
_cell.length_b   1.000
_cell.length_c   1.000
_cell.angle_alpha   90.00
_cell.angle_beta   90.00
_cell.angle_gamma   90.00
#
_symmetry.space_group_name_H-M   'P 1'
#
loop_
_entity.id
_entity.type
_entity.pdbx_description
1 polymer ?
#
loop_
_entity_poly.entity_id
_entity_poly.type
_entity_poly.pdbx_seq_one_letter_code
_entity_poly.pdbx_strand_id
1 'polypeptide(L)'
;MPGALGVLTWNVAGRLSRLDEQADRVLAHDAGVVCLQEVIPNALARWTQRLERAGYAVAASAVAPGAPRVHRLGVLIAARHPPQVVAGSAPAPWPERLLAADVQPPGWPRALRVVCLHAPLSQSADQAKVRTLEAVYAALAELGDDVPAILCGDLNTPQYEDRDGTLQTFAQTRSGRLRAGRGERHDRAERAIATGPPGWRDAFRALHGYEARDRSWKLGRHPGYRLDHVLVSPALTPVACRYDHGVREDGLSDHSAMCATIALSCSTT
;
A
#
# COMPACT_ATOMS: atom_id res chain seq x y z
N MET A 1 -3.48 -17.92 16.18
CA MET A 1 -4.03 -17.01 17.20
C MET A 1 -5.43 -16.62 16.76
N PRO A 2 -6.46 -16.75 17.59
CA PRO A 2 -7.81 -16.28 17.25
C PRO A 2 -7.76 -14.77 16.99
N GLY A 3 -8.33 -14.32 15.88
CA GLY A 3 -8.43 -12.91 15.51
C GLY A 3 -7.27 -12.33 14.70
N ALA A 4 -6.33 -13.11 14.21
CA ALA A 4 -5.32 -12.62 13.28
C ALA A 4 -5.89 -12.54 11.85
N LEU A 5 -5.54 -11.48 11.12
CA LEU A 5 -6.01 -11.20 9.78
C LEU A 5 -4.83 -11.13 8.81
N GLY A 6 -4.89 -11.92 7.72
CA GLY A 6 -3.96 -11.83 6.61
C GLY A 6 -4.29 -10.64 5.71
N VAL A 7 -3.26 -9.88 5.34
CA VAL A 7 -3.32 -8.74 4.40
C VAL A 7 -2.30 -8.97 3.30
N LEU A 8 -2.72 -8.82 2.06
CA LEU A 8 -1.84 -8.81 0.89
C LEU A 8 -1.93 -7.46 0.20
N THR A 9 -0.80 -6.85 -0.13
CA THR A 9 -0.75 -5.68 -1.02
C THR A 9 0.23 -5.93 -2.16
N TRP A 10 -0.16 -5.57 -3.39
CA TRP A 10 0.67 -5.80 -4.57
C TRP A 10 0.36 -4.84 -5.71
N ASN A 11 1.39 -4.17 -6.22
CA ASN A 11 1.33 -3.46 -7.48
C ASN A 11 1.44 -4.48 -8.64
N VAL A 12 0.36 -4.66 -9.41
CA VAL A 12 0.23 -5.66 -10.48
C VAL A 12 0.77 -5.16 -11.83
N ALA A 13 1.36 -3.96 -11.88
CA ALA A 13 2.00 -3.35 -13.06
C ALA A 13 1.08 -3.25 -14.30
N GLY A 14 -0.24 -3.25 -14.13
CA GLY A 14 -1.19 -3.16 -15.24
C GLY A 14 -1.11 -4.26 -16.28
N ARG A 15 -0.58 -5.45 -15.96
CA ARG A 15 -0.27 -6.54 -16.90
C ARG A 15 -1.50 -7.39 -17.23
N LEU A 16 -2.28 -6.97 -18.21
CA LEU A 16 -3.50 -7.67 -18.63
C LEU A 16 -3.24 -9.12 -19.10
N SER A 17 -2.13 -9.36 -19.82
CA SER A 17 -1.78 -10.68 -20.36
C SER A 17 -1.39 -11.72 -19.29
N ARG A 18 -0.99 -11.27 -18.10
CA ARG A 18 -0.58 -12.13 -16.99
C ARG A 18 -1.61 -12.16 -15.84
N LEU A 19 -2.80 -11.56 -16.05
CA LEU A 19 -3.79 -11.35 -14.98
C LEU A 19 -4.23 -12.66 -14.32
N ASP A 20 -4.45 -13.74 -15.07
CA ASP A 20 -4.91 -15.00 -14.47
C ASP A 20 -3.84 -15.59 -13.56
N GLU A 21 -2.58 -15.58 -13.98
CA GLU A 21 -1.47 -16.06 -13.17
C GLU A 21 -1.27 -15.16 -11.93
N GLN A 22 -1.45 -13.84 -12.10
CA GLN A 22 -1.45 -12.91 -10.97
C GLN A 22 -2.58 -13.22 -9.99
N ALA A 23 -3.80 -13.48 -10.49
CA ALA A 23 -4.94 -13.80 -9.65
C ALA A 23 -4.72 -15.13 -8.91
N ASP A 24 -4.17 -16.15 -9.57
CA ASP A 24 -3.84 -17.41 -8.91
C ASP A 24 -2.84 -17.24 -7.78
N ARG A 25 -1.82 -16.38 -7.96
CA ARG A 25 -0.86 -16.05 -6.90
C ARG A 25 -1.51 -15.30 -5.74
N VAL A 26 -2.37 -14.31 -6.02
CA VAL A 26 -3.14 -13.60 -4.97
C VAL A 26 -3.98 -14.58 -4.16
N LEU A 27 -4.71 -15.46 -4.83
CA LEU A 27 -5.60 -16.44 -4.19
C LEU A 27 -4.84 -17.49 -3.38
N ALA A 28 -3.63 -17.89 -3.83
CA ALA A 28 -2.79 -18.82 -3.09
C ALA A 28 -2.32 -18.33 -1.72
N HIS A 29 -2.31 -17.01 -1.49
CA HIS A 29 -1.98 -16.42 -0.19
C HIS A 29 -3.13 -16.48 0.82
N ASP A 30 -4.36 -16.74 0.39
CA ASP A 30 -5.58 -16.81 1.20
C ASP A 30 -5.72 -15.65 2.23
N ALA A 31 -5.35 -14.44 1.80
CA ALA A 31 -5.42 -13.26 2.65
C ALA A 31 -6.88 -12.85 2.89
N GLY A 32 -7.20 -12.41 4.11
CA GLY A 32 -8.54 -11.87 4.43
C GLY A 32 -8.83 -10.53 3.76
N VAL A 33 -7.77 -9.76 3.47
CA VAL A 33 -7.82 -8.48 2.74
C VAL A 33 -6.74 -8.46 1.66
N VAL A 34 -7.11 -8.06 0.45
CA VAL A 34 -6.23 -7.91 -0.71
C VAL A 34 -6.33 -6.48 -1.23
N CYS A 35 -5.18 -5.83 -1.41
CA CYS A 35 -5.07 -4.47 -1.94
C CYS A 35 -4.18 -4.48 -3.18
N LEU A 36 -4.75 -4.17 -4.34
CA LEU A 36 -4.01 -4.16 -5.60
C LEU A 36 -3.82 -2.73 -6.10
N GLN A 37 -2.64 -2.43 -6.65
CA GLN A 37 -2.31 -1.17 -7.29
C GLN A 37 -2.05 -1.40 -8.78
N GLU A 38 -2.19 -0.34 -9.57
CA GLU A 38 -2.11 -0.37 -11.03
C GLU A 38 -3.14 -1.29 -11.70
N VAL A 39 -4.32 -1.38 -11.13
CA VAL A 39 -5.45 -2.06 -11.78
C VAL A 39 -5.99 -1.15 -12.90
N ILE A 40 -5.72 -1.53 -14.16
CA ILE A 40 -6.20 -0.77 -15.31
C ILE A 40 -7.69 -1.06 -15.59
N PRO A 41 -8.47 -0.11 -16.20
CA PRO A 41 -9.90 -0.29 -16.43
C PRO A 41 -10.26 -1.58 -17.16
N ASN A 42 -9.49 -1.94 -18.19
CA ASN A 42 -9.72 -3.15 -18.98
C ASN A 42 -9.47 -4.46 -18.21
N ALA A 43 -8.75 -4.39 -17.09
CA ALA A 43 -8.49 -5.54 -16.22
C ALA A 43 -9.51 -5.66 -15.08
N LEU A 44 -10.19 -4.55 -14.71
CA LEU A 44 -11.01 -4.49 -13.50
C LEU A 44 -12.10 -5.56 -13.47
N ALA A 45 -12.89 -5.69 -14.54
CA ALA A 45 -13.96 -6.69 -14.58
C ALA A 45 -13.46 -8.12 -14.38
N ARG A 46 -12.29 -8.45 -14.97
CA ARG A 46 -11.68 -9.78 -14.85
C ARG A 46 -11.11 -10.00 -13.44
N TRP A 47 -10.46 -8.99 -12.84
CA TRP A 47 -10.05 -9.04 -11.44
C TRP A 47 -11.23 -9.27 -10.51
N THR A 48 -12.30 -8.47 -10.67
CA THR A 48 -13.53 -8.60 -9.88
C THR A 48 -14.09 -10.01 -9.99
N GLN A 49 -14.28 -10.52 -11.19
CA GLN A 49 -14.82 -11.86 -11.41
C GLN A 49 -13.96 -12.97 -10.77
N ARG A 50 -12.62 -12.87 -10.87
CA ARG A 50 -11.71 -13.86 -10.27
C ARG A 50 -11.79 -13.87 -8.75
N LEU A 51 -11.81 -12.69 -8.14
CA LEU A 51 -11.87 -12.52 -6.69
C LEU A 51 -13.25 -12.90 -6.13
N GLU A 52 -14.35 -12.49 -6.79
CA GLU A 52 -15.71 -12.84 -6.37
C GLU A 52 -15.97 -14.35 -6.42
N ARG A 53 -15.50 -15.04 -7.47
CA ARG A 53 -15.58 -16.53 -7.56
C ARG A 53 -14.82 -17.22 -6.43
N ALA A 54 -13.81 -16.58 -5.88
CA ALA A 54 -13.06 -17.09 -4.73
C ALA A 54 -13.63 -16.61 -3.37
N GLY A 55 -14.82 -15.96 -3.36
CA GLY A 55 -15.54 -15.56 -2.15
C GLY A 55 -15.07 -14.22 -1.55
N TYR A 56 -14.46 -13.33 -2.35
CA TYR A 56 -14.18 -11.96 -1.94
C TYR A 56 -15.27 -11.02 -2.43
N ALA A 57 -15.57 -9.99 -1.65
CA ALA A 57 -16.28 -8.81 -2.12
C ALA A 57 -15.26 -7.75 -2.53
N VAL A 58 -15.54 -7.01 -3.61
CA VAL A 58 -14.57 -6.11 -4.26
C VAL A 58 -15.07 -4.67 -4.25
N ALA A 59 -14.20 -3.75 -3.89
CA ALA A 59 -14.35 -2.32 -4.10
C ALA A 59 -13.16 -1.81 -4.94
N ALA A 60 -13.40 -0.88 -5.86
CA ALA A 60 -12.35 -0.31 -6.69
C ALA A 60 -12.50 1.21 -6.79
N SER A 61 -11.38 1.89 -6.97
CA SER A 61 -11.37 3.32 -7.23
C SER A 61 -11.96 3.62 -8.62
N ALA A 62 -12.62 4.76 -8.75
CA ALA A 62 -13.18 5.20 -10.01
C ALA A 62 -12.09 5.78 -10.93
N VAL A 63 -11.94 5.20 -12.12
CA VAL A 63 -11.10 5.74 -13.18
C VAL A 63 -12.01 6.38 -14.22
N ALA A 64 -11.82 7.68 -14.49
CA ALA A 64 -12.66 8.40 -15.46
C ALA A 64 -12.53 7.81 -16.88
N PRO A 65 -13.65 7.64 -17.61
CA PRO A 65 -13.60 7.24 -19.00
C PRO A 65 -12.73 8.20 -19.83
N GLY A 66 -11.86 7.65 -20.69
CA GLY A 66 -10.97 8.46 -21.52
C GLY A 66 -9.80 9.14 -20.80
N ALA A 67 -9.61 8.88 -19.51
CA ALA A 67 -8.51 9.45 -18.75
C ALA A 67 -7.15 9.24 -19.42
N PRO A 68 -6.20 10.19 -19.34
CA PRO A 68 -4.81 10.01 -19.76
C PRO A 68 -4.18 8.77 -19.13
N ARG A 69 -3.18 8.18 -19.78
CA ARG A 69 -2.55 6.91 -19.33
C ARG A 69 -2.12 6.95 -17.86
N VAL A 70 -1.57 8.05 -17.39
CA VAL A 70 -1.12 8.24 -15.99
C VAL A 70 -2.26 8.19 -14.98
N HIS A 71 -3.50 8.48 -15.41
CA HIS A 71 -4.73 8.44 -14.60
C HIS A 71 -5.56 7.16 -14.83
N ARG A 72 -5.01 6.14 -15.53
CA ARG A 72 -5.68 4.85 -15.74
C ARG A 72 -5.21 3.77 -14.77
N LEU A 73 -4.41 4.13 -13.78
CA LEU A 73 -3.85 3.19 -12.81
C LEU A 73 -4.65 3.27 -11.50
N GLY A 74 -5.76 2.52 -11.46
CA GLY A 74 -6.62 2.46 -10.29
C GLY A 74 -6.08 1.55 -9.19
N VAL A 75 -6.78 1.56 -8.05
CA VAL A 75 -6.54 0.64 -6.93
C VAL A 75 -7.81 -0.14 -6.60
N LEU A 76 -7.63 -1.32 -6.00
CA LEU A 76 -8.71 -2.24 -5.66
C LEU A 76 -8.48 -2.78 -4.25
N ILE A 77 -9.57 -2.86 -3.47
CA ILE A 77 -9.63 -3.57 -2.19
C ILE A 77 -10.60 -4.73 -2.35
N ALA A 78 -10.14 -5.94 -2.08
CA ALA A 78 -11.01 -7.10 -1.97
C ALA A 78 -10.90 -7.71 -0.57
N ALA A 79 -12.03 -8.12 -0.01
CA ALA A 79 -12.04 -8.70 1.32
C ALA A 79 -13.06 -9.83 1.43
N ARG A 80 -12.80 -10.78 2.34
CA ARG A 80 -13.75 -11.88 2.66
C ARG A 80 -15.07 -11.36 3.24
N HIS A 81 -15.05 -10.17 3.83
CA HIS A 81 -16.25 -9.43 4.29
C HIS A 81 -16.38 -8.16 3.47
N PRO A 82 -17.61 -7.80 3.02
CA PRO A 82 -17.82 -6.69 2.10
C PRO A 82 -17.19 -5.37 2.60
N PRO A 83 -16.26 -4.78 1.82
CA PRO A 83 -15.67 -3.50 2.16
C PRO A 83 -16.69 -2.38 1.99
N GLN A 84 -16.84 -1.54 3.01
CA GLN A 84 -17.68 -0.33 2.97
C GLN A 84 -16.79 0.85 2.58
N VAL A 85 -16.95 1.37 1.36
CA VAL A 85 -16.13 2.47 0.85
C VAL A 85 -16.34 3.73 1.69
N VAL A 86 -15.24 4.35 2.11
CA VAL A 86 -15.24 5.61 2.86
C VAL A 86 -14.98 6.75 1.90
N ALA A 87 -16.06 7.44 1.51
CA ALA A 87 -15.98 8.57 0.60
C ALA A 87 -15.24 9.76 1.25
N GLY A 88 -14.43 10.48 0.45
CA GLY A 88 -13.77 11.70 0.91
C GLY A 88 -12.70 11.50 1.97
N SER A 89 -12.19 10.29 2.16
CA SER A 89 -11.21 9.96 3.19
C SER A 89 -9.90 10.75 3.12
N ALA A 90 -9.52 11.24 1.93
CA ALA A 90 -8.43 12.18 1.74
C ALA A 90 -8.60 12.92 0.38
N PRO A 91 -8.47 14.25 0.33
CA PRO A 91 -8.61 15.04 -0.90
C PRO A 91 -7.35 14.96 -1.77
N ALA A 92 -7.04 13.74 -2.26
CA ALA A 92 -5.87 13.50 -3.11
C ALA A 92 -6.07 14.05 -4.54
N PRO A 93 -5.02 14.62 -5.18
CA PRO A 93 -5.10 15.14 -6.54
C PRO A 93 -5.44 14.09 -7.59
N TRP A 94 -5.05 12.83 -7.35
CA TRP A 94 -5.31 11.69 -8.22
C TRP A 94 -6.15 10.66 -7.45
N PRO A 95 -7.49 10.90 -7.35
CA PRO A 95 -8.38 10.08 -6.51
C PRO A 95 -8.46 8.62 -6.96
N GLU A 96 -8.20 8.33 -8.23
CA GLU A 96 -8.16 6.97 -8.77
C GLU A 96 -7.05 6.11 -8.16
N ARG A 97 -6.05 6.72 -7.51
CA ARG A 97 -4.90 6.03 -6.89
C ARG A 97 -5.05 5.81 -5.39
N LEU A 98 -6.19 6.18 -4.85
CA LEU A 98 -6.50 6.06 -3.43
C LEU A 98 -7.88 5.44 -3.23
N LEU A 99 -7.97 4.46 -2.35
CA LEU A 99 -9.25 3.90 -1.91
C LEU A 99 -9.18 3.62 -0.42
N ALA A 100 -10.16 4.10 0.32
CA ALA A 100 -10.35 3.72 1.72
C ALA A 100 -11.66 2.96 1.89
N ALA A 101 -11.63 1.90 2.68
CA ALA A 101 -12.80 1.11 3.01
C ALA A 101 -12.72 0.56 4.43
N ASP A 102 -13.87 0.40 5.08
CA ASP A 102 -14.01 -0.30 6.33
C ASP A 102 -14.38 -1.76 6.06
N VAL A 103 -13.64 -2.67 6.65
CA VAL A 103 -13.86 -4.11 6.59
C VAL A 103 -14.10 -4.62 8.00
N GLN A 104 -15.14 -5.42 8.23
CA GLN A 104 -15.42 -6.01 9.53
C GLN A 104 -14.86 -7.44 9.61
N PRO A 105 -13.66 -7.67 10.19
CA PRO A 105 -13.16 -9.03 10.35
C PRO A 105 -13.96 -9.79 11.39
N PRO A 106 -14.10 -11.12 11.26
CA PRO A 106 -14.83 -11.92 12.24
C PRO A 106 -14.22 -11.82 13.63
N GLY A 107 -15.06 -11.57 14.62
CA GLY A 107 -14.65 -11.50 16.03
C GLY A 107 -13.91 -10.21 16.42
N TRP A 108 -13.73 -9.26 15.51
CA TRP A 108 -13.17 -7.96 15.87
C TRP A 108 -14.28 -7.04 16.39
N PRO A 109 -14.06 -6.28 17.48
CA PRO A 109 -15.08 -5.40 18.07
C PRO A 109 -15.33 -4.16 17.20
N ARG A 110 -14.39 -3.81 16.32
CA ARG A 110 -14.48 -2.66 15.40
C ARG A 110 -14.03 -3.07 13.99
N ALA A 111 -14.55 -2.34 13.01
CA ALA A 111 -14.10 -2.49 11.64
C ALA A 111 -12.63 -2.05 11.49
N LEU A 112 -11.92 -2.72 10.58
CA LEU A 112 -10.60 -2.33 10.12
C LEU A 112 -10.72 -1.27 9.03
N ARG A 113 -10.18 -0.08 9.23
CA ARG A 113 -9.97 0.91 8.17
C ARG A 113 -8.81 0.46 7.28
N VAL A 114 -9.08 0.16 6.03
CA VAL A 114 -8.09 -0.19 5.01
C VAL A 114 -7.90 0.98 4.07
N VAL A 115 -6.68 1.51 3.97
CA VAL A 115 -6.31 2.56 3.01
C VAL A 115 -5.33 1.96 2.02
N CYS A 116 -5.78 1.79 0.76
CA CYS A 116 -4.95 1.31 -0.35
C CYS A 116 -4.48 2.51 -1.18
N LEU A 117 -3.17 2.69 -1.28
CA LEU A 117 -2.55 3.82 -1.96
C LEU A 117 -1.58 3.35 -3.05
N HIS A 118 -1.65 3.98 -4.22
CA HIS A 118 -0.59 4.01 -5.23
C HIS A 118 -0.10 5.46 -5.37
N ALA A 119 0.91 5.85 -4.63
CA ALA A 119 1.40 7.22 -4.64
C ALA A 119 1.94 7.62 -6.03
N PRO A 120 1.66 8.84 -6.51
CA PRO A 120 2.26 9.34 -7.76
C PRO A 120 3.79 9.33 -7.70
N LEU A 121 4.45 9.26 -8.87
CA LEU A 121 5.91 9.39 -8.96
C LEU A 121 6.38 10.79 -8.57
N SER A 122 7.62 10.91 -8.12
CA SER A 122 8.22 12.19 -7.70
C SER A 122 8.34 13.23 -8.80
N GLN A 123 8.25 12.82 -10.09
CA GLN A 123 8.23 13.73 -11.25
C GLN A 123 6.82 14.11 -11.70
N SER A 124 5.77 13.68 -10.98
CA SER A 124 4.39 14.00 -11.35
C SER A 124 4.15 15.52 -11.35
N ALA A 125 3.32 15.96 -12.30
CA ALA A 125 2.94 17.37 -12.44
C ALA A 125 2.26 17.87 -11.15
N ASP A 126 2.29 19.19 -10.94
CA ASP A 126 1.59 19.92 -9.88
C ASP A 126 1.89 19.38 -8.46
N GLN A 127 3.07 18.80 -8.25
CA GLN A 127 3.43 18.20 -6.98
C GLN A 127 2.41 17.14 -6.49
N ALA A 128 1.76 16.43 -7.43
CA ALA A 128 0.70 15.48 -7.11
C ALA A 128 1.12 14.47 -6.04
N LYS A 129 2.37 13.98 -6.09
CA LYS A 129 2.90 13.08 -5.05
C LYS A 129 2.85 13.73 -3.67
N VAL A 130 3.44 14.91 -3.52
CA VAL A 130 3.52 15.63 -2.24
C VAL A 130 2.14 15.88 -1.67
N ARG A 131 1.24 16.42 -2.49
CA ARG A 131 -0.15 16.71 -2.10
C ARG A 131 -0.92 15.45 -1.71
N THR A 132 -0.70 14.34 -2.42
CA THR A 132 -1.31 13.05 -2.08
C THR A 132 -0.80 12.53 -0.74
N LEU A 133 0.53 12.53 -0.54
CA LEU A 133 1.13 12.04 0.71
C LEU A 133 0.71 12.88 1.91
N GLU A 134 0.68 14.21 1.78
CA GLU A 134 0.19 15.12 2.82
C GLU A 134 -1.29 14.88 3.16
N ALA A 135 -2.15 14.73 2.14
CA ALA A 135 -3.58 14.50 2.35
C ALA A 135 -3.85 13.14 3.03
N VAL A 136 -3.16 12.08 2.59
CA VAL A 136 -3.29 10.76 3.22
C VAL A 136 -2.75 10.78 4.65
N TYR A 137 -1.57 11.38 4.88
CA TYR A 137 -1.01 11.49 6.23
C TYR A 137 -1.94 12.24 7.18
N ALA A 138 -2.51 13.37 6.76
CA ALA A 138 -3.46 14.13 7.56
C ALA A 138 -4.69 13.29 7.93
N ALA A 139 -5.28 12.58 6.96
CA ALA A 139 -6.42 11.70 7.20
C ALA A 139 -6.10 10.55 8.17
N LEU A 140 -4.89 9.99 8.10
CA LEU A 140 -4.46 8.95 9.04
C LEU A 140 -4.19 9.51 10.45
N ALA A 141 -3.65 10.72 10.54
CA ALA A 141 -3.38 11.38 11.82
C ALA A 141 -4.66 11.81 12.57
N GLU A 142 -5.78 11.96 11.84
CA GLU A 142 -7.10 12.24 12.44
C GLU A 142 -7.78 10.98 13.02
N LEU A 143 -7.26 9.77 12.69
CA LEU A 143 -7.78 8.54 13.29
C LEU A 143 -7.32 8.43 14.74
N GLY A 144 -8.23 8.09 15.64
CA GLY A 144 -7.90 7.82 17.04
C GLY A 144 -6.99 6.58 17.17
N ASP A 145 -6.17 6.55 18.22
CA ASP A 145 -5.24 5.45 18.50
C ASP A 145 -5.92 4.10 18.70
N ASP A 146 -7.21 4.11 19.05
CA ASP A 146 -8.06 2.93 19.26
C ASP A 146 -8.74 2.42 17.97
N VAL A 147 -8.55 3.11 16.84
CA VAL A 147 -9.10 2.71 15.54
C VAL A 147 -8.16 1.73 14.86
N PRO A 148 -8.59 0.47 14.63
CA PRO A 148 -7.81 -0.46 13.82
C PRO A 148 -7.71 0.07 12.38
N ALA A 149 -6.50 0.40 11.94
CA ALA A 149 -6.30 0.94 10.60
C ALA A 149 -4.97 0.49 9.98
N ILE A 150 -4.97 0.31 8.65
CA ILE A 150 -3.77 0.07 7.86
C ILE A 150 -3.70 1.04 6.68
N LEU A 151 -2.49 1.51 6.39
CA LEU A 151 -2.13 2.06 5.09
C LEU A 151 -1.26 1.03 4.38
N CYS A 152 -1.65 0.63 3.19
CA CYS A 152 -0.88 -0.32 2.40
C CYS A 152 -0.84 0.06 0.93
N GLY A 153 0.19 -0.40 0.23
CA GLY A 153 0.36 -0.19 -1.20
C GLY A 153 1.74 0.30 -1.59
N ASP A 154 1.83 0.75 -2.83
CA ASP A 154 3.02 1.35 -3.41
C ASP A 154 3.07 2.85 -3.03
N LEU A 155 3.87 3.17 -2.02
CA LEU A 155 4.06 4.55 -1.56
C LEU A 155 5.08 5.31 -2.41
N ASN A 156 5.76 4.65 -3.35
CA ASN A 156 6.84 5.24 -4.17
C ASN A 156 7.90 5.97 -3.33
N THR A 157 8.12 5.55 -2.08
CA THR A 157 9.09 6.09 -1.10
C THR A 157 9.37 5.05 -0.02
N PRO A 158 10.52 5.08 0.68
CA PRO A 158 11.69 5.93 0.48
C PRO A 158 12.60 5.45 -0.66
N GLN A 159 13.55 6.29 -1.06
CA GLN A 159 14.61 5.88 -1.99
C GLN A 159 15.58 4.89 -1.33
N TYR A 160 15.88 5.09 -0.03
CA TYR A 160 16.80 4.27 0.73
C TYR A 160 16.49 4.35 2.23
N GLU A 161 16.86 3.29 2.95
CA GLU A 161 16.78 3.20 4.42
C GLU A 161 18.13 2.71 4.94
N ASP A 162 18.73 3.43 5.84
CA ASP A 162 19.97 3.03 6.51
C ASP A 162 19.70 2.01 7.63
N ARG A 163 20.76 1.43 8.18
CA ARG A 163 20.69 0.43 9.27
C ARG A 163 20.19 1.03 10.58
N ASP A 164 20.38 2.31 10.78
CA ASP A 164 19.90 3.08 11.94
C ASP A 164 18.45 3.59 11.77
N GLY A 165 17.81 3.27 10.62
CA GLY A 165 16.46 3.74 10.32
C GLY A 165 16.40 5.11 9.65
N THR A 166 17.53 5.74 9.37
CA THR A 166 17.56 7.00 8.63
C THR A 166 17.03 6.80 7.21
N LEU A 167 16.03 7.60 6.83
CA LEU A 167 15.41 7.56 5.51
C LEU A 167 16.08 8.54 4.56
N GLN A 168 16.36 8.10 3.35
CA GLN A 168 16.69 8.95 2.22
C GLN A 168 15.53 8.95 1.23
N THR A 169 14.99 10.14 0.97
CA THR A 169 13.82 10.31 0.10
C THR A 169 14.23 10.54 -1.35
N PHE A 170 13.26 10.46 -2.28
CA PHE A 170 13.49 10.84 -3.68
C PHE A 170 13.67 12.36 -3.86
N ALA A 171 13.37 13.16 -2.85
CA ALA A 171 13.73 14.59 -2.83
C ALA A 171 15.24 14.82 -2.68
N GLN A 172 15.99 13.82 -2.24
CA GLN A 172 17.42 13.91 -1.97
C GLN A 172 18.28 13.21 -3.04
N THR A 173 19.51 13.70 -3.17
CA THR A 173 20.60 12.99 -3.87
C THR A 173 21.16 11.89 -2.98
N ARG A 174 22.03 11.03 -3.51
CA ARG A 174 22.74 10.02 -2.70
C ARG A 174 23.58 10.62 -1.55
N SER A 175 24.02 11.85 -1.68
CA SER A 175 24.77 12.56 -0.61
C SER A 175 23.86 13.23 0.41
N GLY A 176 22.54 13.02 0.39
CA GLY A 176 21.56 13.60 1.31
C GLY A 176 21.19 15.06 1.01
N ARG A 177 21.72 15.68 -0.06
CA ARG A 177 21.39 17.04 -0.45
C ARG A 177 20.06 17.08 -1.19
N LEU A 178 19.24 18.11 -0.93
CA LEU A 178 18.00 18.30 -1.68
C LEU A 178 18.27 18.47 -3.19
N ARG A 179 17.47 17.82 -4.01
CA ARG A 179 17.50 17.95 -5.47
C ARG A 179 16.89 19.30 -5.87
N ALA A 180 17.45 19.94 -6.87
CA ALA A 180 16.85 21.15 -7.45
C ALA A 180 15.38 20.89 -7.84
N GLY A 181 14.49 21.83 -7.49
CA GLY A 181 13.06 21.77 -7.78
C GLY A 181 12.22 20.88 -6.87
N ARG A 182 12.81 20.16 -5.88
CA ARG A 182 12.02 19.30 -4.98
C ARG A 182 11.83 19.84 -3.57
N GLY A 183 12.76 20.58 -3.03
CA GLY A 183 12.63 21.30 -1.76
C GLY A 183 12.29 20.46 -0.51
N GLU A 184 12.29 21.14 0.64
CA GLU A 184 12.06 20.51 1.95
C GLU A 184 10.64 19.95 2.13
N ARG A 185 9.63 20.57 1.50
CA ARG A 185 8.25 20.08 1.57
C ARG A 185 8.13 18.67 1.02
N HIS A 186 8.79 18.39 -0.12
CA HIS A 186 8.79 17.07 -0.73
C HIS A 186 9.49 16.03 0.18
N ASP A 187 10.66 16.36 0.70
CA ASP A 187 11.41 15.51 1.62
C ASP A 187 10.58 15.19 2.87
N ARG A 188 9.96 16.20 3.46
CA ARG A 188 9.11 16.07 4.66
C ARG A 188 7.89 15.18 4.40
N ALA A 189 7.19 15.38 3.27
CA ALA A 189 6.02 14.58 2.92
C ALA A 189 6.38 13.09 2.72
N GLU A 190 7.48 12.79 2.03
CA GLU A 190 7.94 11.41 1.83
C GLU A 190 8.37 10.75 3.15
N ARG A 191 9.06 11.46 4.04
CA ARG A 191 9.44 10.94 5.37
C ARG A 191 8.20 10.67 6.21
N ALA A 192 7.28 11.62 6.29
CA ALA A 192 6.08 11.52 7.11
C ALA A 192 5.25 10.28 6.73
N ILE A 193 4.99 10.07 5.45
CA ILE A 193 4.19 8.91 5.03
C ILE A 193 4.93 7.58 5.22
N ALA A 194 6.26 7.53 5.01
CA ALA A 194 7.04 6.31 5.17
C ALA A 194 7.13 5.84 6.63
N THR A 195 7.04 6.78 7.58
CA THR A 195 7.02 6.47 9.02
C THR A 195 5.62 6.33 9.59
N GLY A 196 4.62 6.90 8.92
CA GLY A 196 3.25 7.03 9.42
C GLY A 196 3.11 8.10 10.52
N PRO A 197 1.88 8.39 10.95
CA PRO A 197 1.61 9.23 12.12
C PRO A 197 2.23 8.67 13.41
N PRO A 198 2.32 9.46 14.49
CA PRO A 198 2.84 8.99 15.77
C PRO A 198 2.15 7.69 16.22
N GLY A 199 2.94 6.73 16.70
CA GLY A 199 2.45 5.42 17.13
C GLY A 199 2.19 4.39 16.03
N TRP A 200 2.13 4.81 14.76
CA TRP A 200 2.05 3.88 13.63
C TRP A 200 3.37 3.14 13.44
N ARG A 201 3.29 1.95 12.86
CA ARG A 201 4.47 1.09 12.63
C ARG A 201 4.43 0.49 11.23
N ASP A 202 5.55 0.53 10.53
CA ASP A 202 5.75 -0.30 9.34
C ASP A 202 5.88 -1.76 9.77
N ALA A 203 4.99 -2.63 9.28
CA ALA A 203 4.90 -4.02 9.70
C ALA A 203 6.19 -4.80 9.42
N PHE A 204 6.86 -4.55 8.29
CA PHE A 204 8.10 -5.20 7.95
C PHE A 204 9.24 -4.74 8.88
N ARG A 205 9.35 -3.42 9.13
CA ARG A 205 10.38 -2.88 10.01
C ARG A 205 10.19 -3.25 11.47
N ALA A 206 8.94 -3.30 11.93
CA ALA A 206 8.62 -3.73 13.30
C ALA A 206 9.07 -5.17 13.60
N LEU A 207 9.05 -6.05 12.59
CA LEU A 207 9.37 -7.46 12.74
C LEU A 207 10.83 -7.82 12.39
N HIS A 208 11.42 -7.12 11.41
CA HIS A 208 12.72 -7.50 10.85
C HIS A 208 13.81 -6.46 11.07
N GLY A 209 13.46 -5.28 11.60
CA GLY A 209 14.41 -4.18 11.77
C GLY A 209 14.95 -3.65 10.44
N TYR A 210 16.01 -2.84 10.52
CA TYR A 210 16.62 -2.20 9.35
C TYR A 210 17.81 -2.98 8.78
N GLU A 211 18.21 -4.09 9.40
CA GLU A 211 19.22 -5.01 8.83
C GLU A 211 18.66 -5.81 7.65
N ALA A 212 17.36 -6.10 7.63
CA ALA A 212 16.70 -6.74 6.51
C ALA A 212 16.70 -5.81 5.28
N ARG A 213 17.20 -6.30 4.14
CA ARG A 213 17.47 -5.50 2.92
C ARG A 213 16.57 -5.86 1.75
N ASP A 214 15.36 -6.30 2.03
CA ASP A 214 14.38 -6.62 1.00
C ASP A 214 14.08 -5.40 0.11
N ARG A 215 13.85 -5.67 -1.16
CA ARG A 215 13.48 -4.70 -2.20
C ARG A 215 12.19 -5.17 -2.84
N SER A 216 11.13 -4.39 -2.67
CA SER A 216 9.83 -4.75 -3.24
C SER A 216 9.76 -4.48 -4.74
N TRP A 217 10.43 -3.44 -5.22
CA TRP A 217 10.52 -3.10 -6.64
C TRP A 217 11.92 -3.30 -7.19
N LYS A 218 12.00 -3.87 -8.40
CA LYS A 218 13.25 -4.01 -9.16
C LYS A 218 12.96 -4.12 -10.65
N LEU A 219 13.68 -3.37 -11.46
CA LEU A 219 13.59 -3.43 -12.92
C LEU A 219 14.99 -3.61 -13.53
N GLY A 220 15.15 -4.67 -14.32
CA GLY A 220 16.41 -4.98 -15.01
C GLY A 220 17.60 -5.07 -14.03
N ARG A 221 18.65 -4.29 -14.31
CA ARG A 221 19.88 -4.25 -13.48
C ARG A 221 19.81 -3.24 -12.32
N HIS A 222 18.69 -2.55 -12.14
CA HIS A 222 18.55 -1.61 -11.03
C HIS A 222 18.63 -2.35 -9.69
N PRO A 223 19.31 -1.81 -8.68
CA PRO A 223 19.42 -2.46 -7.36
C PRO A 223 18.08 -2.64 -6.65
N GLY A 224 17.06 -1.90 -7.05
CA GLY A 224 15.71 -1.94 -6.49
C GLY A 224 15.51 -0.97 -5.33
N TYR A 225 14.24 -0.81 -4.95
CA TYR A 225 13.78 -0.02 -3.83
C TYR A 225 12.75 -0.82 -3.01
N ARG A 226 12.53 -0.44 -1.76
CA ARG A 226 11.41 -0.91 -0.95
C ARG A 226 10.32 0.17 -1.01
N LEU A 227 9.36 0.02 -1.90
CA LEU A 227 8.30 1.02 -2.19
C LEU A 227 6.94 0.60 -1.67
N ASP A 228 6.76 -0.71 -1.48
CA ASP A 228 5.50 -1.30 -1.04
C ASP A 228 5.54 -1.52 0.47
N HIS A 229 4.51 -1.06 1.17
CA HIS A 229 4.45 -1.00 2.62
C HIS A 229 3.10 -1.48 3.16
N VAL A 230 3.12 -1.93 4.40
CA VAL A 230 1.95 -2.07 5.27
C VAL A 230 2.27 -1.35 6.57
N LEU A 231 1.66 -0.17 6.78
CA LEU A 231 1.73 0.53 8.05
C LEU A 231 0.46 0.22 8.84
N VAL A 232 0.62 0.03 10.14
CA VAL A 232 -0.47 -0.32 11.06
C VAL A 232 -0.62 0.73 12.14
N SER A 233 -1.87 1.07 12.50
CA SER A 233 -2.19 1.97 13.60
C SER A 233 -1.79 1.39 14.97
N PRO A 234 -1.74 2.20 16.05
CA PRO A 234 -1.46 1.71 17.41
C PRO A 234 -2.39 0.59 17.88
N ALA A 235 -3.65 0.56 17.40
CA ALA A 235 -4.62 -0.48 17.72
C ALA A 235 -4.26 -1.87 17.15
N LEU A 236 -3.24 -1.97 16.30
CA LEU A 236 -2.85 -3.21 15.63
C LEU A 236 -1.41 -3.61 15.95
N THR A 237 -1.17 -4.91 16.01
CA THR A 237 0.16 -5.50 16.16
C THR A 237 0.48 -6.35 14.92
N PRO A 238 1.60 -6.08 14.21
CA PRO A 238 2.11 -6.97 13.20
C PRO A 238 2.56 -8.30 13.82
N VAL A 239 2.09 -9.42 13.25
CA VAL A 239 2.41 -10.78 13.72
C VAL A 239 3.40 -11.46 12.78
N ALA A 240 3.21 -11.26 11.47
CA ALA A 240 4.12 -11.75 10.43
C ALA A 240 4.12 -10.75 9.27
N CYS A 241 5.26 -10.64 8.59
CA CYS A 241 5.36 -9.82 7.38
C CYS A 241 6.49 -10.33 6.50
N ARG A 242 6.25 -10.43 5.19
CA ARG A 242 7.24 -10.86 4.21
C ARG A 242 6.92 -10.34 2.82
N TYR A 243 7.92 -10.29 1.96
CA TYR A 243 7.73 -10.12 0.51
C TYR A 243 7.73 -11.47 -0.19
N ASP A 244 6.77 -11.68 -1.10
CA ASP A 244 6.80 -12.75 -2.09
C ASP A 244 7.56 -12.24 -3.33
N HIS A 245 8.85 -12.52 -3.38
CA HIS A 245 9.69 -12.15 -4.53
C HIS A 245 9.44 -13.04 -5.75
N GLY A 246 8.88 -14.25 -5.56
CA GLY A 246 8.58 -15.19 -6.63
C GLY A 246 7.69 -14.59 -7.71
N VAL A 247 6.71 -13.75 -7.35
CA VAL A 247 5.84 -13.08 -8.33
C VAL A 247 6.61 -12.15 -9.27
N ARG A 248 7.70 -11.54 -8.80
CA ARG A 248 8.59 -10.72 -9.61
C ARG A 248 9.56 -11.56 -10.43
N GLU A 249 10.10 -12.61 -9.85
CA GLU A 249 11.03 -13.55 -10.50
C GLU A 249 10.33 -14.29 -11.64
N ASP A 250 9.06 -14.64 -11.49
CA ASP A 250 8.20 -15.23 -12.53
C ASP A 250 7.74 -14.19 -13.57
N GLY A 251 8.16 -12.92 -13.44
CA GLY A 251 7.81 -11.84 -14.37
C GLY A 251 6.33 -11.44 -14.34
N LEU A 252 5.61 -11.72 -13.26
CA LEU A 252 4.20 -11.32 -13.11
C LEU A 252 4.05 -9.83 -12.85
N SER A 253 5.01 -9.21 -12.16
CA SER A 253 5.12 -7.77 -11.94
C SER A 253 6.60 -7.39 -11.82
N ASP A 254 6.93 -6.12 -11.81
CA ASP A 254 8.24 -5.60 -11.37
C ASP A 254 8.23 -5.29 -9.86
N HIS A 255 7.09 -5.47 -9.19
CA HIS A 255 6.93 -5.45 -7.75
C HIS A 255 6.74 -6.85 -7.17
N SER A 256 7.27 -7.07 -5.97
CA SER A 256 6.96 -8.21 -5.11
C SER A 256 5.65 -7.97 -4.38
N ALA A 257 4.87 -9.01 -4.14
CA ALA A 257 3.72 -8.89 -3.25
C ALA A 257 4.19 -8.81 -1.79
N MET A 258 3.58 -7.96 -1.01
CA MET A 258 3.81 -7.88 0.44
C MET A 258 2.66 -8.55 1.18
N CYS A 259 2.99 -9.52 2.02
CA CYS A 259 2.04 -10.28 2.83
C CYS A 259 2.29 -9.99 4.30
N ALA A 260 1.27 -9.53 5.01
CA ALA A 260 1.33 -9.28 6.43
C ALA A 260 0.22 -10.05 7.17
N THR A 261 0.48 -10.42 8.40
CA THR A 261 -0.54 -10.88 9.35
C THR A 261 -0.59 -9.88 10.48
N ILE A 262 -1.77 -9.37 10.78
CA ILE A 262 -2.01 -8.38 11.83
C ILE A 262 -3.01 -8.90 12.85
N ALA A 263 -2.91 -8.46 14.08
CA ALA A 263 -3.86 -8.73 15.15
C ALA A 263 -4.20 -7.45 15.90
N LEU A 264 -5.30 -7.44 16.65
CA LEU A 264 -5.58 -6.35 17.58
C LEU A 264 -4.49 -6.29 18.65
N SER A 265 -4.04 -5.09 18.97
CA SER A 265 -3.14 -4.87 20.11
C SER A 265 -3.86 -5.26 21.39
N CYS A 266 -3.18 -5.98 22.29
CA CYS A 266 -3.71 -6.20 23.62
C CYS A 266 -3.79 -4.86 24.33
N SER A 267 -4.99 -4.44 24.75
CA SER A 267 -5.11 -3.30 25.66
C SER A 267 -4.38 -3.66 26.96
N THR A 268 -3.26 -3.02 27.24
CA THR A 268 -2.71 -2.99 28.59
C THR A 268 -3.66 -2.14 29.43
N THR A 269 -4.60 -2.81 30.11
CA THR A 269 -5.38 -2.21 31.21
C THR A 269 -4.47 -1.87 32.38
#